data_cdadfee72313dafefcafa573cbb3f4cc
#
_entry.id   cdadfee72313dafefcafa573cbb3f4cc
#
_cell.length_a   1.000
_cell.length_b   1.000
_cell.length_c   1.000
_cell.angle_alpha   90.00
_cell.angle_beta   90.00
_cell.angle_gamma   90.00
#
_symmetry.space_group_name_H-M   'P 1'
#
loop_
_entity.id
_entity.type
_entity.pdbx_description
1 polymer ?
#
loop_
_entity_poly.entity_id
_entity_poly.type
_entity_poly.pdbx_seq_one_letter_code
_entity_poly.pdbx_strand_id
1 'polypeptide(L)'
;MNELGFLGIGSAFNTELGNTSAFLKKNNSVILIDCGGTIFHRLQELSLLDGVEKLYIVITHTHPDHVGSLGEVIFYSYYILKHKLNIFFPNKELIEEFLNSIGVTSEMYNLNSLAVVDFNDLQLGKVSIEFLPGTHVDTIPSFGFIMKQNGRVFYYSGDANNLNTNILDKLKNGQIYRIFQDTCGLDYEGNSHLSLKKLCEIVPKEFRSKVYCMHLDKHITKEEIKDNGFGAVKIYK
;
A
#
# COMPACT_ATOMS: atom_id res chain seq x y z
N MET A 1 -6.10 9.36 -16.60
CA MET A 1 -4.89 9.46 -15.78
C MET A 1 -5.14 8.59 -14.55
N ASN A 2 -4.45 7.44 -14.41
CA ASN A 2 -4.79 6.50 -13.36
C ASN A 2 -4.24 7.03 -12.03
N GLU A 3 -5.14 7.50 -11.17
CA GLU A 3 -4.85 7.72 -9.74
C GLU A 3 -4.98 6.37 -9.02
N LEU A 4 -4.33 6.22 -7.86
CA LEU A 4 -4.53 5.04 -7.02
C LEU A 4 -6.01 4.96 -6.60
N GLY A 5 -6.65 3.83 -6.91
CA GLY A 5 -7.92 3.44 -6.29
C GLY A 5 -7.63 2.77 -4.95
N PHE A 6 -8.49 2.94 -3.95
CA PHE A 6 -8.36 2.27 -2.66
C PHE A 6 -9.50 1.28 -2.46
N LEU A 7 -9.18 0.03 -2.13
CA LEU A 7 -10.16 -1.03 -1.85
C LEU A 7 -10.71 -0.95 -0.42
N GLY A 8 -9.88 -0.53 0.50
CA GLY A 8 -10.16 -0.18 1.87
C GLY A 8 -9.17 0.87 2.34
N ILE A 9 -9.46 1.54 3.45
CA ILE A 9 -8.68 2.68 3.97
C ILE A 9 -8.56 2.66 5.49
N GLY A 10 -9.04 1.59 6.13
CA GLY A 10 -9.03 1.41 7.57
C GLY A 10 -7.79 0.69 8.08
N SER A 11 -7.43 0.95 9.33
CA SER A 11 -6.46 0.17 10.08
C SER A 11 -7.01 -1.22 10.44
N ALA A 12 -6.19 -2.09 11.01
CA ALA A 12 -6.54 -3.47 11.36
C ALA A 12 -7.90 -3.63 12.05
N PHE A 13 -8.23 -2.73 12.97
CA PHE A 13 -9.45 -2.81 13.80
C PHE A 13 -10.59 -1.89 13.36
N ASN A 14 -10.40 -1.13 12.27
CA ASN A 14 -11.46 -0.32 11.69
C ASN A 14 -12.15 -1.07 10.54
N THR A 15 -12.93 -2.08 10.89
CA THR A 15 -13.58 -3.00 9.94
C THR A 15 -14.61 -2.34 9.02
N GLU A 16 -15.16 -1.19 9.41
CA GLU A 16 -16.12 -0.43 8.58
C GLU A 16 -15.48 0.16 7.32
N LEU A 17 -14.18 0.46 7.39
CA LEU A 17 -13.43 1.03 6.28
C LEU A 17 -12.66 -0.02 5.46
N GLY A 18 -12.67 -1.30 5.90
CA GLY A 18 -11.88 -2.38 5.31
C GLY A 18 -10.38 -2.16 5.42
N ASN A 19 -9.59 -3.22 5.28
CA ASN A 19 -8.14 -3.12 5.36
C ASN A 19 -7.57 -2.19 4.27
N THR A 20 -6.57 -1.39 4.63
CA THR A 20 -5.95 -0.46 3.69
C THR A 20 -5.25 -1.22 2.57
N SER A 21 -5.73 -1.00 1.36
CA SER A 21 -5.12 -1.52 0.14
C SER A 21 -5.41 -0.57 -1.01
N ALA A 22 -4.43 -0.40 -1.88
CA ALA A 22 -4.58 0.45 -3.06
C ALA A 22 -4.30 -0.33 -4.34
N PHE A 23 -4.80 0.14 -5.47
CA PHE A 23 -4.55 -0.48 -6.76
C PHE A 23 -4.39 0.53 -7.89
N LEU A 24 -3.68 0.08 -8.92
CA LEU A 24 -3.57 0.71 -10.21
C LEU A 24 -4.00 -0.31 -11.26
N LYS A 25 -5.12 -0.08 -11.98
CA LYS A 25 -5.56 -0.94 -13.08
C LYS A 25 -5.51 -0.18 -14.39
N LYS A 26 -4.93 -0.82 -15.40
CA LYS A 26 -4.99 -0.36 -16.78
C LYS A 26 -5.19 -1.56 -17.68
N ASN A 27 -6.36 -1.63 -18.35
CA ASN A 27 -6.80 -2.77 -19.15
C ASN A 27 -6.68 -4.08 -18.35
N ASN A 28 -5.86 -5.02 -18.82
CA ASN A 28 -5.63 -6.36 -18.25
C ASN A 28 -4.42 -6.45 -17.29
N SER A 29 -3.81 -5.32 -16.92
CA SER A 29 -2.70 -5.25 -15.94
C SER A 29 -3.11 -4.51 -14.67
N VAL A 30 -2.77 -5.10 -13.50
CA VAL A 30 -3.07 -4.56 -12.17
C VAL A 30 -1.81 -4.56 -11.31
N ILE A 31 -1.54 -3.44 -10.64
CA ILE A 31 -0.68 -3.38 -9.45
C ILE A 31 -1.60 -3.26 -8.25
N LEU A 32 -1.47 -4.17 -7.29
CA LEU A 32 -2.13 -4.14 -5.98
C LEU A 32 -1.09 -3.80 -4.92
N ILE A 33 -1.43 -2.95 -3.97
CA ILE A 33 -0.60 -2.58 -2.82
C ILE A 33 -1.28 -3.11 -1.58
N ASP A 34 -0.64 -4.06 -0.92
CA ASP A 34 -1.14 -4.85 0.18
C ASP A 34 -2.42 -5.65 -0.12
N CYS A 35 -2.61 -6.75 0.59
CA CYS A 35 -3.70 -7.69 0.38
C CYS A 35 -4.19 -8.24 1.73
N GLY A 36 -4.71 -7.35 2.59
CA GLY A 36 -5.26 -7.69 3.90
C GLY A 36 -6.51 -8.56 3.83
N GLY A 37 -6.96 -9.06 4.97
CA GLY A 37 -8.02 -10.08 5.07
C GLY A 37 -9.35 -9.73 4.39
N THR A 38 -9.67 -8.46 4.17
CA THR A 38 -10.91 -8.04 3.49
C THR A 38 -10.76 -7.84 1.98
N ILE A 39 -9.52 -7.94 1.44
CA ILE A 39 -9.21 -7.44 0.10
C ILE A 39 -9.61 -8.41 -1.00
N PHE A 40 -9.42 -9.73 -0.84
CA PHE A 40 -9.86 -10.68 -1.86
C PHE A 40 -11.36 -10.59 -2.11
N HIS A 41 -12.17 -10.54 -1.05
CA HIS A 41 -13.61 -10.35 -1.17
C HIS A 41 -13.94 -9.06 -1.95
N ARG A 42 -13.26 -7.96 -1.62
CA ARG A 42 -13.48 -6.67 -2.28
C ARG A 42 -13.07 -6.66 -3.75
N LEU A 43 -11.98 -7.36 -4.10
CA LEU A 43 -11.55 -7.55 -5.50
C LEU A 43 -12.61 -8.30 -6.33
N GLN A 44 -13.24 -9.33 -5.73
CA GLN A 44 -14.31 -10.10 -6.37
C GLN A 44 -15.59 -9.26 -6.53
N GLU A 45 -16.02 -8.59 -5.47
CA GLU A 45 -17.21 -7.72 -5.48
C GLU A 45 -17.14 -6.65 -6.57
N LEU A 46 -15.97 -6.08 -6.80
CA LEU A 46 -15.74 -5.05 -7.81
C LEU A 46 -15.35 -5.61 -9.19
N SER A 47 -15.30 -6.93 -9.36
CA SER A 47 -14.84 -7.58 -10.60
C SER A 47 -13.47 -7.04 -11.09
N LEU A 48 -12.60 -6.66 -10.15
CA LEU A 48 -11.32 -6.04 -10.49
C LEU A 48 -10.31 -7.02 -11.09
N LEU A 49 -10.49 -8.33 -10.85
CA LEU A 49 -9.64 -9.37 -11.41
C LEU A 49 -10.15 -9.93 -12.74
N ASP A 50 -11.32 -9.50 -13.21
CA ASP A 50 -11.88 -9.97 -14.47
C ASP A 50 -11.00 -9.53 -15.66
N GLY A 51 -10.60 -10.52 -16.47
CA GLY A 51 -9.74 -10.32 -17.63
C GLY A 51 -8.32 -9.86 -17.33
N VAL A 52 -7.87 -10.00 -16.07
CA VAL A 52 -6.49 -9.66 -15.69
C VAL A 52 -5.53 -10.74 -16.17
N GLU A 53 -4.51 -10.34 -16.91
CA GLU A 53 -3.43 -11.19 -17.42
C GLU A 53 -2.10 -10.94 -16.71
N LYS A 54 -1.93 -9.75 -16.10
CA LYS A 54 -0.74 -9.36 -15.36
C LYS A 54 -1.15 -8.78 -14.01
N LEU A 55 -0.77 -9.48 -12.95
CA LEU A 55 -1.01 -9.05 -11.56
C LEU A 55 0.31 -8.92 -10.82
N TYR A 56 0.54 -7.73 -10.28
CA TYR A 56 1.70 -7.38 -9.46
C TYR A 56 1.20 -7.00 -8.08
N ILE A 57 1.81 -7.53 -7.02
CA ILE A 57 1.45 -7.21 -5.63
C ILE A 57 2.68 -6.65 -4.92
N VAL A 58 2.56 -5.43 -4.44
CA VAL A 58 3.55 -4.77 -3.59
C VAL A 58 3.14 -4.99 -2.14
N ILE A 59 3.97 -5.62 -1.33
CA ILE A 59 3.71 -5.84 0.09
C ILE A 59 4.56 -4.88 0.91
N THR A 60 3.94 -4.20 1.88
CA THR A 60 4.63 -3.30 2.81
C THR A 60 5.18 -4.04 4.01
N HIS A 61 4.42 -4.95 4.60
CA HIS A 61 4.80 -5.82 5.72
C HIS A 61 3.79 -6.97 5.88
N THR A 62 4.04 -7.88 6.83
CA THR A 62 3.30 -9.15 6.93
C THR A 62 2.23 -9.20 8.04
N HIS A 63 1.71 -8.07 8.53
CA HIS A 63 0.55 -8.09 9.41
C HIS A 63 -0.70 -8.59 8.66
N PRO A 64 -1.68 -9.22 9.35
CA PRO A 64 -2.86 -9.82 8.72
C PRO A 64 -3.72 -8.83 7.91
N ASP A 65 -3.76 -7.58 8.30
CA ASP A 65 -4.48 -6.52 7.57
C ASP A 65 -3.73 -6.02 6.32
N HIS A 66 -2.52 -6.56 6.05
CA HIS A 66 -1.73 -6.30 4.84
C HIS A 66 -1.48 -7.54 3.97
N VAL A 67 -1.55 -8.77 4.55
CA VAL A 67 -1.33 -10.01 3.79
C VAL A 67 -2.41 -11.09 4.02
N GLY A 68 -3.43 -10.81 4.83
CA GLY A 68 -4.39 -11.83 5.28
C GLY A 68 -5.14 -12.57 4.17
N SER A 69 -5.38 -11.96 3.01
CA SER A 69 -5.97 -12.63 1.84
C SER A 69 -4.99 -12.83 0.67
N LEU A 70 -3.69 -12.66 0.89
CA LEU A 70 -2.68 -12.82 -0.16
C LEU A 70 -2.69 -14.25 -0.75
N GLY A 71 -2.84 -15.28 0.10
CA GLY A 71 -2.95 -16.66 -0.33
C GLY A 71 -4.13 -16.91 -1.26
N GLU A 72 -5.29 -16.34 -0.95
CA GLU A 72 -6.51 -16.45 -1.78
C GLU A 72 -6.29 -15.81 -3.16
N VAL A 73 -5.66 -14.64 -3.22
CA VAL A 73 -5.35 -13.96 -4.48
C VAL A 73 -4.35 -14.77 -5.32
N ILE A 74 -3.33 -15.39 -4.67
CA ILE A 74 -2.36 -16.26 -5.37
C ILE A 74 -3.08 -17.50 -5.94
N PHE A 75 -3.90 -18.19 -5.13
CA PHE A 75 -4.67 -19.35 -5.59
C PHE A 75 -5.62 -18.99 -6.72
N TYR A 76 -6.32 -17.86 -6.62
CA TYR A 76 -7.22 -17.39 -7.66
C TYR A 76 -6.46 -17.09 -8.97
N SER A 77 -5.33 -16.38 -8.88
CA SER A 77 -4.48 -16.13 -10.05
C SER A 77 -3.99 -17.42 -10.70
N TYR A 78 -3.51 -18.35 -9.90
CA TYR A 78 -2.94 -19.61 -10.40
C TYR A 78 -4.00 -20.57 -10.94
N TYR A 79 -5.07 -20.83 -10.17
CA TYR A 79 -6.07 -21.83 -10.53
C TYR A 79 -7.19 -21.31 -11.44
N ILE A 80 -7.59 -20.04 -11.31
CA ILE A 80 -8.71 -19.47 -12.07
C ILE A 80 -8.21 -18.66 -13.28
N LEU A 81 -7.32 -17.70 -13.05
CA LEU A 81 -6.78 -16.87 -14.12
C LEU A 81 -5.68 -17.57 -14.93
N LYS A 82 -5.17 -18.72 -14.45
CA LYS A 82 -4.16 -19.57 -15.11
C LYS A 82 -2.82 -18.89 -15.36
N HIS A 83 -2.42 -17.98 -14.50
CA HIS A 83 -1.09 -17.39 -14.54
C HIS A 83 -0.51 -17.14 -13.14
N LYS A 84 0.82 -17.06 -13.06
CA LYS A 84 1.54 -16.65 -11.86
C LYS A 84 1.44 -15.14 -11.71
N LEU A 85 1.14 -14.68 -10.51
CA LEU A 85 1.29 -13.26 -10.18
C LEU A 85 2.73 -12.93 -9.74
N ASN A 86 3.05 -11.64 -9.65
CA ASN A 86 4.38 -11.18 -9.24
C ASN A 86 4.26 -10.49 -7.88
N ILE A 87 5.06 -10.93 -6.91
CA ILE A 87 5.15 -10.36 -5.56
C ILE A 87 6.44 -9.55 -5.45
N PHE A 88 6.34 -8.34 -4.91
CA PHE A 88 7.46 -7.46 -4.59
C PHE A 88 7.50 -7.22 -3.09
N PHE A 89 8.52 -7.76 -2.42
CA PHE A 89 8.73 -7.60 -0.98
C PHE A 89 10.22 -7.79 -0.62
N PRO A 90 10.89 -6.85 0.06
CA PRO A 90 12.35 -6.88 0.25
C PRO A 90 12.87 -7.91 1.26
N ASN A 91 12.02 -8.75 1.84
CA ASN A 91 12.44 -9.85 2.71
C ASN A 91 11.94 -11.18 2.17
N LYS A 92 12.81 -11.85 1.41
CA LYS A 92 12.49 -13.11 0.75
C LYS A 92 12.11 -14.21 1.74
N GLU A 93 12.93 -14.42 2.76
CA GLU A 93 12.76 -15.51 3.72
C GLU A 93 11.42 -15.41 4.45
N LEU A 94 11.08 -14.23 4.94
CA LEU A 94 9.84 -13.99 5.66
C LEU A 94 8.59 -14.24 4.81
N ILE A 95 8.57 -13.75 3.58
CA ILE A 95 7.38 -13.93 2.72
C ILE A 95 7.24 -15.37 2.24
N GLU A 96 8.34 -16.06 1.93
CA GLU A 96 8.32 -17.49 1.54
C GLU A 96 7.87 -18.36 2.72
N GLU A 97 8.34 -18.11 3.94
CA GLU A 97 7.91 -18.82 5.14
C GLU A 97 6.41 -18.63 5.39
N PHE A 98 5.93 -17.38 5.33
CA PHE A 98 4.50 -17.06 5.46
C PHE A 98 3.66 -17.82 4.41
N LEU A 99 4.02 -17.74 3.13
CA LEU A 99 3.29 -18.37 2.04
C LEU A 99 3.29 -19.88 2.13
N ASN A 100 4.44 -20.49 2.47
CA ASN A 100 4.54 -21.93 2.68
C ASN A 100 3.66 -22.42 3.84
N SER A 101 3.56 -21.65 4.94
CA SER A 101 2.74 -22.00 6.11
C SER A 101 1.24 -22.10 5.80
N ILE A 102 0.77 -21.41 4.75
CA ILE A 102 -0.62 -21.44 4.28
C ILE A 102 -0.81 -22.29 3.02
N GLY A 103 0.19 -23.11 2.63
CA GLY A 103 0.12 -24.04 1.51
C GLY A 103 0.33 -23.44 0.13
N VAL A 104 0.80 -22.22 0.03
CA VAL A 104 1.20 -21.58 -1.26
C VAL A 104 2.63 -21.98 -1.59
N THR A 105 2.82 -22.63 -2.75
CA THR A 105 4.15 -23.08 -3.21
C THR A 105 4.77 -22.10 -4.21
N SER A 106 6.10 -22.12 -4.32
CA SER A 106 6.85 -21.24 -5.24
C SER A 106 6.50 -21.42 -6.74
N GLU A 107 5.76 -22.48 -7.08
CA GLU A 107 5.23 -22.70 -8.43
C GLU A 107 4.09 -21.72 -8.78
N MET A 108 3.43 -21.14 -7.79
CA MET A 108 2.19 -20.36 -7.96
C MET A 108 2.44 -18.86 -8.18
N TYR A 109 3.65 -18.37 -7.86
CA TYR A 109 3.99 -16.95 -7.96
C TYR A 109 5.42 -16.73 -8.46
N ASN A 110 5.73 -15.49 -8.81
CA ASN A 110 7.09 -15.00 -9.00
C ASN A 110 7.42 -14.02 -7.88
N LEU A 111 8.58 -14.12 -7.26
CA LEU A 111 9.01 -13.25 -6.18
C LEU A 111 10.21 -12.41 -6.62
N ASN A 112 10.15 -11.11 -6.37
CA ASN A 112 11.29 -10.20 -6.46
C ASN A 112 11.47 -9.50 -5.10
N SER A 113 12.63 -9.73 -4.48
CA SER A 113 12.96 -9.23 -3.14
C SER A 113 14.08 -8.16 -3.15
N LEU A 114 14.28 -7.50 -4.28
CA LEU A 114 15.21 -6.40 -4.38
C LEU A 114 14.64 -5.12 -3.73
N ALA A 115 15.52 -4.32 -3.14
CA ALA A 115 15.14 -3.01 -2.60
C ALA A 115 14.64 -2.04 -3.70
N VAL A 116 15.11 -2.23 -4.93
CA VAL A 116 14.62 -1.49 -6.10
C VAL A 116 14.17 -2.48 -7.17
N VAL A 117 12.93 -2.33 -7.61
CA VAL A 117 12.31 -3.16 -8.65
C VAL A 117 11.92 -2.28 -9.83
N ASP A 118 12.52 -2.55 -10.97
CA ASP A 118 12.18 -1.92 -12.25
C ASP A 118 11.57 -2.94 -13.20
N PHE A 119 10.43 -2.62 -13.79
CA PHE A 119 9.82 -3.45 -14.84
C PHE A 119 9.09 -2.62 -15.89
N ASN A 120 8.85 -3.25 -17.03
CA ASN A 120 8.07 -2.66 -18.10
C ASN A 120 6.89 -3.57 -18.42
N ASP A 121 5.69 -3.03 -18.31
CA ASP A 121 4.44 -3.70 -18.64
C ASP A 121 3.79 -3.02 -19.85
N LEU A 122 3.20 -3.80 -20.75
CA LEU A 122 2.62 -3.27 -21.99
C LEU A 122 1.50 -2.26 -21.75
N GLN A 123 0.77 -2.39 -20.66
CA GLN A 123 -0.36 -1.52 -20.32
C GLN A 123 0.04 -0.41 -19.36
N LEU A 124 0.74 -0.77 -18.28
CA LEU A 124 1.15 0.18 -17.23
C LEU A 124 2.34 1.05 -17.66
N GLY A 125 3.12 0.62 -18.65
CA GLY A 125 4.36 1.24 -19.06
C GLY A 125 5.51 0.93 -18.11
N LYS A 126 6.50 1.83 -18.05
CA LYS A 126 7.66 1.68 -17.16
C LYS A 126 7.27 2.01 -15.73
N VAL A 127 7.54 1.07 -14.82
CA VAL A 127 7.30 1.19 -13.38
C VAL A 127 8.61 0.96 -12.63
N SER A 128 8.87 1.81 -11.65
CA SER A 128 9.98 1.68 -10.69
C SER A 128 9.42 1.76 -9.29
N ILE A 129 9.84 0.85 -8.40
CA ILE A 129 9.46 0.79 -6.99
C ILE A 129 10.76 0.75 -6.18
N GLU A 130 10.96 1.73 -5.33
CA GLU A 130 12.08 1.83 -4.39
C GLU A 130 11.55 1.65 -2.97
N PHE A 131 11.82 0.50 -2.35
CA PHE A 131 11.46 0.22 -0.97
C PHE A 131 12.38 0.95 0.01
N LEU A 132 11.78 1.52 1.04
CA LEU A 132 12.47 2.24 2.11
C LEU A 132 12.06 1.62 3.46
N PRO A 133 13.01 1.30 4.36
CA PRO A 133 12.66 0.82 5.70
C PRO A 133 11.70 1.80 6.39
N GLY A 134 10.61 1.27 6.91
CA GLY A 134 9.61 1.99 7.70
C GLY A 134 9.92 1.90 9.21
N THR A 135 9.24 2.73 10.00
CA THR A 135 9.25 2.68 11.45
C THR A 135 7.83 2.38 11.92
N HIS A 136 7.57 1.14 12.30
CA HIS A 136 6.25 0.68 12.74
C HIS A 136 6.36 -0.13 14.04
N VAL A 137 6.76 -1.39 13.95
CA VAL A 137 7.00 -2.29 15.09
C VAL A 137 8.38 -2.95 14.95
N ASP A 138 8.93 -3.45 16.07
CA ASP A 138 10.25 -4.11 16.06
C ASP A 138 10.18 -5.62 15.77
N THR A 139 8.97 -6.20 15.73
CA THR A 139 8.76 -7.65 15.58
C THR A 139 8.86 -8.16 14.16
N ILE A 140 8.59 -7.31 13.17
CA ILE A 140 8.66 -7.63 11.74
C ILE A 140 9.19 -6.43 10.95
N PRO A 141 9.91 -6.65 9.84
CA PRO A 141 10.31 -5.56 8.96
C PRO A 141 9.10 -4.94 8.27
N SER A 142 9.04 -3.61 8.23
CA SER A 142 8.05 -2.83 7.49
C SER A 142 8.73 -1.89 6.50
N PHE A 143 8.05 -1.62 5.39
CA PHE A 143 8.57 -0.80 4.31
C PHE A 143 7.51 0.18 3.81
N GLY A 144 7.90 1.44 3.66
CA GLY A 144 7.26 2.32 2.69
C GLY A 144 7.97 2.18 1.34
N PHE A 145 7.46 2.83 0.30
CA PHE A 145 8.13 2.84 -0.99
C PHE A 145 7.83 4.11 -1.80
N ILE A 146 8.77 4.44 -2.68
CA ILE A 146 8.56 5.42 -3.74
C ILE A 146 8.20 4.65 -5.01
N MET A 147 7.06 4.96 -5.62
CA MET A 147 6.69 4.42 -6.93
C MET A 147 6.76 5.53 -7.98
N LYS A 148 7.43 5.20 -9.09
CA LYS A 148 7.49 6.05 -10.28
C LYS A 148 6.82 5.34 -11.45
N GLN A 149 5.82 5.98 -12.04
CA GLN A 149 5.10 5.48 -13.20
C GLN A 149 4.71 6.62 -14.13
N ASN A 150 5.06 6.51 -15.41
CA ASN A 150 4.69 7.47 -16.45
C ASN A 150 5.02 8.94 -16.07
N GLY A 151 6.19 9.16 -15.47
CA GLY A 151 6.67 10.47 -15.04
C GLY A 151 6.06 10.99 -13.74
N ARG A 152 5.13 10.27 -13.11
CA ARG A 152 4.62 10.58 -11.77
C ARG A 152 5.38 9.80 -10.72
N VAL A 153 5.62 10.46 -9.59
CA VAL A 153 6.32 9.88 -8.45
C VAL A 153 5.46 10.11 -7.21
N PHE A 154 5.13 9.05 -6.49
CA PHE A 154 4.47 9.15 -5.19
C PHE A 154 5.17 8.29 -4.14
N TYR A 155 4.96 8.64 -2.90
CA TYR A 155 5.38 7.85 -1.74
C TYR A 155 4.16 7.22 -1.07
N TYR A 156 4.29 5.95 -0.67
CA TYR A 156 3.33 5.19 0.12
C TYR A 156 4.03 4.70 1.37
N SER A 157 3.54 5.09 2.56
CA SER A 157 4.26 4.84 3.80
C SER A 157 4.23 3.37 4.25
N GLY A 158 3.23 2.56 3.80
CA GLY A 158 2.83 1.41 4.58
C GLY A 158 2.36 1.85 5.96
N ASP A 159 2.45 0.99 6.96
CA ASP A 159 2.27 1.37 8.36
C ASP A 159 3.55 2.04 8.88
N ALA A 160 3.40 3.22 9.44
CA ALA A 160 4.54 4.01 9.89
C ALA A 160 4.14 5.03 10.98
N ASN A 161 4.94 5.11 12.02
CA ASN A 161 4.76 6.10 13.09
C ASN A 161 5.48 7.43 12.83
N ASN A 162 6.11 7.57 11.67
CA ASN A 162 6.84 8.77 11.28
C ASN A 162 6.76 9.01 9.76
N LEU A 163 6.93 10.25 9.36
CA LEU A 163 7.19 10.64 7.96
C LEU A 163 8.65 11.06 7.83
N ASN A 164 9.43 10.30 7.06
CA ASN A 164 10.85 10.56 6.84
C ASN A 164 11.07 11.96 6.23
N THR A 165 11.97 12.72 6.84
CA THR A 165 12.29 14.10 6.41
C THR A 165 12.76 14.17 4.97
N ASN A 166 13.52 13.19 4.47
CA ASN A 166 13.94 13.12 3.07
C ASN A 166 12.74 13.00 2.11
N ILE A 167 11.71 12.26 2.48
CA ILE A 167 10.47 12.17 1.70
C ILE A 167 9.74 13.50 1.66
N LEU A 168 9.66 14.18 2.80
CA LEU A 168 9.06 15.51 2.88
C LEU A 168 9.85 16.53 2.03
N ASP A 169 11.17 16.49 2.06
CA ASP A 169 12.00 17.38 1.25
C ASP A 169 11.86 17.08 -0.26
N LYS A 170 11.73 15.80 -0.65
CA LYS A 170 11.41 15.44 -2.03
C LYS A 170 10.03 15.99 -2.46
N LEU A 171 9.04 16.02 -1.57
CA LEU A 171 7.73 16.62 -1.83
C LEU A 171 7.84 18.15 -2.02
N LYS A 172 8.56 18.82 -1.11
CA LYS A 172 8.80 20.29 -1.17
C LYS A 172 9.50 20.70 -2.47
N ASN A 173 10.47 19.91 -2.90
CA ASN A 173 11.24 20.14 -4.13
C ASN A 173 10.52 19.66 -5.41
N GLY A 174 9.28 19.17 -5.32
CA GLY A 174 8.51 18.71 -6.47
C GLY A 174 8.97 17.39 -7.10
N GLN A 175 9.88 16.66 -6.45
CA GLN A 175 10.35 15.34 -6.89
C GLN A 175 9.30 14.25 -6.60
N ILE A 176 8.49 14.43 -5.56
CA ILE A 176 7.32 13.61 -5.25
C ILE A 176 6.07 14.46 -5.49
N TYR A 177 5.12 13.91 -6.24
CA TYR A 177 3.87 14.57 -6.54
C TYR A 177 2.86 14.45 -5.38
N ARG A 178 2.85 13.30 -4.68
CA ARG A 178 1.87 12.99 -3.63
C ARG A 178 2.47 12.02 -2.61
N ILE A 179 2.05 12.16 -1.35
CA ILE A 179 2.35 11.22 -0.26
C ILE A 179 1.04 10.57 0.18
N PHE A 180 1.03 9.24 0.37
CA PHE A 180 0.01 8.48 1.06
C PHE A 180 0.58 8.04 2.40
N GLN A 181 0.03 8.56 3.49
CA GLN A 181 0.59 8.40 4.83
C GLN A 181 -0.38 7.69 5.77
N ASP A 182 0.10 6.67 6.47
CA ASP A 182 -0.55 6.08 7.64
C ASP A 182 -0.83 7.18 8.66
N THR A 183 -2.11 7.30 9.08
CA THR A 183 -2.53 8.38 9.98
C THR A 183 -3.62 7.90 10.91
N CYS A 184 -3.40 8.05 12.23
CA CYS A 184 -4.37 7.70 13.27
C CYS A 184 -4.82 8.93 14.07
N GLY A 185 -5.92 8.78 14.81
CA GLY A 185 -6.46 9.84 15.69
C GLY A 185 -5.77 9.88 17.05
N LEU A 186 -5.29 8.75 17.56
CA LEU A 186 -4.68 8.67 18.89
C LEU A 186 -3.23 9.14 18.88
N ASP A 187 -2.87 9.97 19.89
CA ASP A 187 -1.52 10.50 20.09
C ASP A 187 -0.99 10.09 21.47
N TYR A 188 -0.09 9.12 21.52
CA TYR A 188 0.55 8.64 22.73
C TYR A 188 2.00 8.19 22.48
N GLU A 189 2.79 8.09 23.54
CA GLU A 189 4.18 7.64 23.44
C GLU A 189 4.22 6.14 23.06
N GLY A 190 5.10 5.78 22.13
CA GLY A 190 5.21 4.40 21.64
C GLY A 190 4.13 3.99 20.61
N ASN A 191 3.33 4.95 20.11
CA ASN A 191 2.37 4.65 19.05
C ASN A 191 3.08 4.15 17.78
N SER A 192 2.64 3.01 17.26
CA SER A 192 3.17 2.41 16.04
C SER A 192 2.67 3.07 14.75
N HIS A 193 1.70 4.01 14.86
CA HIS A 193 1.12 4.78 13.76
C HIS A 193 1.30 6.27 13.98
N LEU A 194 1.37 7.06 12.90
CA LEU A 194 1.56 8.50 12.99
C LEU A 194 0.24 9.21 13.31
N SER A 195 0.18 9.90 14.46
CA SER A 195 -1.01 10.68 14.79
C SER A 195 -1.19 11.89 13.86
N LEU A 196 -2.45 12.29 13.61
CA LEU A 196 -2.75 13.51 12.85
C LEU A 196 -2.09 14.73 13.47
N LYS A 197 -2.03 14.79 14.80
CA LYS A 197 -1.37 15.88 15.54
C LYS A 197 0.12 15.99 15.17
N LYS A 198 0.87 14.86 15.25
CA LYS A 198 2.28 14.83 14.85
C LYS A 198 2.48 15.10 13.37
N LEU A 199 1.58 14.60 12.52
CA LEU A 199 1.60 14.88 11.08
C LEU A 199 1.44 16.39 10.82
N CYS A 200 0.59 17.10 11.59
CA CYS A 200 0.46 18.55 11.53
C CYS A 200 1.73 19.30 11.94
N GLU A 201 2.51 18.77 12.87
CA GLU A 201 3.79 19.34 13.30
C GLU A 201 4.89 19.16 12.24
N ILE A 202 4.89 17.99 11.57
CA ILE A 202 5.90 17.62 10.56
C ILE A 202 5.66 18.32 9.23
N VAL A 203 4.41 18.38 8.74
CA VAL A 203 4.08 18.87 7.40
C VAL A 203 3.66 20.35 7.43
N PRO A 204 4.42 21.27 6.79
CA PRO A 204 4.03 22.66 6.66
C PRO A 204 2.68 22.81 5.93
N LYS A 205 1.90 23.81 6.31
CA LYS A 205 0.51 23.99 5.83
C LYS A 205 0.39 24.00 4.31
N GLU A 206 1.32 24.65 3.62
CA GLU A 206 1.34 24.81 2.16
C GLU A 206 1.53 23.48 1.40
N PHE A 207 2.04 22.42 2.06
CA PHE A 207 2.25 21.10 1.44
C PHE A 207 1.20 20.06 1.83
N ARG A 208 0.34 20.33 2.83
CA ARG A 208 -0.62 19.37 3.37
C ARG A 208 -1.60 18.83 2.32
N SER A 209 -2.02 19.67 1.36
CA SER A 209 -2.92 19.25 0.28
C SER A 209 -2.33 18.17 -0.65
N LYS A 210 -1.03 17.92 -0.58
CA LYS A 210 -0.33 16.86 -1.32
C LYS A 210 -0.12 15.60 -0.50
N VAL A 211 -0.48 15.59 0.79
CA VAL A 211 -0.39 14.45 1.70
C VAL A 211 -1.79 13.91 1.96
N TYR A 212 -1.98 12.63 1.68
CA TYR A 212 -3.26 11.93 1.79
C TYR A 212 -3.18 10.91 2.92
N CYS A 213 -4.03 11.08 3.92
CA CYS A 213 -4.14 10.17 5.06
C CYS A 213 -4.87 8.89 4.65
N MET A 214 -4.32 7.75 5.05
CA MET A 214 -4.85 6.40 4.88
C MET A 214 -4.64 5.60 6.16
N HIS A 215 -5.08 4.34 6.21
CA HIS A 215 -4.94 3.44 7.36
C HIS A 215 -5.60 4.01 8.63
N LEU A 216 -6.81 4.54 8.46
CA LEU A 216 -7.51 5.32 9.47
C LEU A 216 -8.06 4.44 10.59
N ASP A 217 -7.76 4.77 11.83
CA ASP A 217 -8.40 4.16 13.00
C ASP A 217 -9.82 4.72 13.25
N LYS A 218 -10.49 4.27 14.31
CA LYS A 218 -11.84 4.74 14.67
C LYS A 218 -11.85 6.11 15.38
N HIS A 219 -10.69 6.66 15.67
CA HIS A 219 -10.53 7.88 16.45
C HIS A 219 -10.23 9.11 15.59
N ILE A 220 -10.33 8.96 14.27
CA ILE A 220 -10.11 10.05 13.31
C ILE A 220 -11.21 10.06 12.24
N THR A 221 -11.66 11.24 11.88
CA THR A 221 -12.65 11.44 10.82
C THR A 221 -12.02 12.07 9.58
N LYS A 222 -12.66 11.86 8.42
CA LYS A 222 -12.22 12.51 7.17
C LYS A 222 -12.39 14.02 7.21
N GLU A 223 -13.33 14.50 7.98
CA GLU A 223 -13.58 15.92 8.23
C GLU A 223 -12.41 16.54 8.98
N GLU A 224 -11.97 15.94 10.10
CA GLU A 224 -10.78 16.41 10.87
C GLU A 224 -9.52 16.44 10.00
N ILE A 225 -9.30 15.42 9.15
CA ILE A 225 -8.17 15.39 8.21
C ILE A 225 -8.22 16.61 7.26
N LYS A 226 -9.40 16.89 6.67
CA LYS A 226 -9.59 18.01 5.73
C LYS A 226 -9.47 19.36 6.40
N ASP A 227 -10.02 19.52 7.61
CA ASP A 227 -9.94 20.77 8.40
C ASP A 227 -8.49 21.12 8.74
N ASN A 228 -7.62 20.12 8.86
CA ASN A 228 -6.18 20.30 8.99
C ASN A 228 -5.44 20.52 7.66
N GLY A 229 -6.15 20.54 6.52
CA GLY A 229 -5.61 20.83 5.19
C GLY A 229 -5.06 19.61 4.44
N PHE A 230 -5.19 18.40 4.98
CA PHE A 230 -4.74 17.15 4.35
C PHE A 230 -5.80 16.57 3.42
N GLY A 231 -5.37 15.73 2.49
CA GLY A 231 -6.26 14.86 1.74
C GLY A 231 -6.65 13.63 2.57
N ALA A 232 -7.88 13.14 2.41
CA ALA A 232 -8.28 11.82 2.87
C ALA A 232 -8.52 10.92 1.66
N VAL A 233 -7.93 9.71 1.65
CA VAL A 233 -8.19 8.75 0.57
C VAL A 233 -9.65 8.27 0.61
N LYS A 234 -10.16 7.83 -0.55
CA LYS A 234 -11.56 7.41 -0.69
C LYS A 234 -11.61 5.97 -1.17
N ILE A 235 -12.53 5.18 -0.60
CA ILE A 235 -12.82 3.82 -1.07
C ILE A 235 -13.39 3.90 -2.49
N TYR A 236 -12.81 3.10 -3.38
CA TYR A 236 -13.29 2.91 -4.76
C TYR A 236 -14.65 2.16 -4.73
N LYS A 237 -15.58 2.66 -5.52
CA LYS A 237 -16.96 2.13 -5.61
C LYS A 237 -17.21 1.50 -6.97
#